data_20b81cb496fe62e018998e8bb4c7d8b4
#
_entry.id   20b81cb496fe62e018998e8bb4c7d8b4
#
_cell.length_a   1.000
_cell.length_b   1.000
_cell.length_c   1.000
_cell.angle_alpha   90.00
_cell.angle_beta   90.00
_cell.angle_gamma   90.00
#
_symmetry.space_group_name_H-M   'P 1'
#
loop_
_entity.id
_entity.type
_entity.pdbx_description
1 polymer ?
#
loop_
_entity_poly.entity_id
_entity_poly.type
_entity_poly.pdbx_seq_one_letter_code
_entity_poly.pdbx_strand_id
1 'polypeptide(L)'
;MEEQRTGSQTLEHPSTETTEERTLTVDEEIGELEKLLSEEPDDFQARCRLGELYFNKGRLDEALAEVKKSIEMAEGLRVEMDRSLAMYYSNLGTIYGTKAMTEEATAQFQRALELNRYDVLALFNIGRLHAERGEYLEAKEYFERLIEITPEDPIAWYNLAGVYEKLDDPKVSDFNTLDMSMQAYMKVLQFDPQHLESSFKLMEIALNLKKPDMAIKVMEDAVENNPDEPLAYYNLINTYEKCKMFEQAEQARQRLKERFSKRSRETGKK
;
A
#
# COMPACT_ATOMS: atom_id res chain seq x y z
N MET A 1 78.95 -14.00 18.54
CA MET A 1 78.92 -14.84 17.34
C MET A 1 77.51 -15.19 17.02
N GLU A 2 77.18 -14.82 15.83
CA GLU A 2 75.94 -15.10 15.00
C GLU A 2 74.63 -14.51 15.42
N GLU A 3 74.39 -13.39 14.79
CA GLU A 3 73.10 -12.77 14.51
C GLU A 3 72.28 -13.70 13.54
N GLN A 4 71.04 -14.01 13.88
CA GLN A 4 70.07 -14.46 12.90
C GLN A 4 68.95 -13.41 12.74
N ARG A 5 69.00 -12.76 11.60
CA ARG A 5 67.92 -11.89 11.07
C ARG A 5 66.77 -12.78 10.67
N THR A 6 65.60 -12.59 11.30
CA THR A 6 64.31 -13.08 10.79
C THR A 6 63.62 -11.97 10.04
N GLY A 7 63.55 -12.13 8.71
CA GLY A 7 62.79 -11.27 7.82
C GLY A 7 61.27 -11.42 8.02
N SER A 8 60.62 -10.35 8.32
CA SER A 8 59.15 -10.22 8.34
C SER A 8 58.69 -10.13 6.89
N GLN A 9 58.10 -11.21 6.37
CA GLN A 9 57.30 -11.14 5.13
C GLN A 9 55.90 -10.59 5.48
N THR A 10 55.66 -9.38 5.05
CA THR A 10 54.29 -8.80 4.98
C THR A 10 53.52 -9.53 3.90
N LEU A 11 52.56 -10.36 4.32
CA LEU A 11 51.54 -10.91 3.44
C LEU A 11 50.58 -9.76 3.03
N GLU A 12 50.72 -9.32 1.80
CA GLU A 12 49.73 -8.46 1.15
C GLU A 12 48.44 -9.30 0.99
N HIS A 13 47.38 -8.90 1.70
CA HIS A 13 46.03 -9.38 1.45
C HIS A 13 45.55 -8.85 0.09
N PRO A 14 45.03 -9.70 -0.79
CA PRO A 14 44.40 -9.19 -2.01
C PRO A 14 43.20 -8.34 -1.63
N SER A 15 43.17 -7.10 -2.12
CA SER A 15 42.03 -6.19 -2.08
C SER A 15 40.82 -6.94 -2.64
N THR A 16 39.83 -7.17 -1.79
CA THR A 16 38.48 -7.55 -2.22
C THR A 16 37.92 -6.42 -3.04
N GLU A 17 37.99 -6.54 -4.35
CA GLU A 17 37.16 -5.76 -5.26
C GLU A 17 35.71 -6.07 -4.89
N THR A 18 35.08 -5.14 -4.18
CA THR A 18 33.61 -5.10 -4.07
C THR A 18 33.10 -4.79 -5.47
N THR A 19 32.67 -5.83 -6.18
CA THR A 19 31.81 -5.66 -7.36
C THR A 19 30.58 -4.92 -6.89
N GLU A 20 30.52 -3.61 -7.13
CA GLU A 20 29.27 -2.85 -7.05
C GLU A 20 28.28 -3.56 -7.98
N GLU A 21 27.28 -4.23 -7.42
CA GLU A 21 26.17 -4.77 -8.19
C GLU A 21 25.49 -3.60 -8.89
N ARG A 22 25.74 -3.47 -10.19
CA ARG A 22 25.11 -2.46 -11.04
C ARG A 22 23.61 -2.76 -11.07
N THR A 23 22.81 -1.97 -10.37
CA THR A 23 21.35 -2.03 -10.45
C THR A 23 20.93 -1.63 -11.86
N LEU A 24 20.33 -2.56 -12.59
CA LEU A 24 19.80 -2.32 -13.93
C LEU A 24 18.65 -1.32 -13.87
N THR A 25 18.55 -0.48 -14.86
CA THR A 25 17.32 0.30 -15.07
C THR A 25 16.20 -0.63 -15.57
N VAL A 26 14.95 -0.21 -15.42
CA VAL A 26 13.78 -0.99 -15.86
C VAL A 26 13.87 -1.31 -17.39
N ASP A 27 14.38 -0.39 -18.19
CA ASP A 27 14.53 -0.61 -19.63
C ASP A 27 15.66 -1.58 -19.97
N GLU A 28 16.76 -1.55 -19.23
CA GLU A 28 17.84 -2.53 -19.35
C GLU A 28 17.36 -3.93 -18.92
N GLU A 29 16.60 -4.04 -17.83
CA GLU A 29 16.04 -5.32 -17.37
C GLU A 29 15.05 -5.91 -18.38
N ILE A 30 14.18 -5.08 -18.98
CA ILE A 30 13.29 -5.50 -20.09
C ILE A 30 14.12 -6.07 -21.24
N GLY A 31 15.15 -5.37 -21.69
CA GLY A 31 15.98 -5.80 -22.81
C GLY A 31 16.73 -7.12 -22.53
N GLU A 32 17.20 -7.32 -21.30
CA GLU A 32 17.84 -8.58 -20.87
C GLU A 32 16.85 -9.75 -20.86
N LEU A 33 15.63 -9.52 -20.35
CA LEU A 33 14.57 -10.54 -20.32
C LEU A 33 14.07 -10.88 -21.74
N GLU A 34 13.89 -9.90 -22.61
CA GLU A 34 13.54 -10.15 -24.02
C GLU A 34 14.61 -10.99 -24.71
N LYS A 35 15.90 -10.70 -24.46
CA LYS A 35 17.01 -11.48 -24.99
C LYS A 35 16.99 -12.90 -24.40
N LEU A 36 16.87 -13.06 -23.09
CA LEU A 36 16.78 -14.36 -22.44
C LEU A 36 15.67 -15.23 -23.04
N LEU A 37 14.46 -14.64 -23.20
CA LEU A 37 13.31 -15.32 -23.76
C LEU A 37 13.42 -15.63 -25.27
N SER A 38 14.36 -14.99 -25.99
CA SER A 38 14.71 -15.38 -27.35
C SER A 38 15.57 -16.64 -27.40
N GLU A 39 16.37 -16.87 -26.37
CA GLU A 39 17.26 -18.03 -26.21
C GLU A 39 16.54 -19.18 -25.48
N GLU A 40 15.77 -18.85 -24.44
CA GLU A 40 14.99 -19.78 -23.59
C GLU A 40 13.50 -19.39 -23.60
N PRO A 41 12.76 -19.70 -24.69
CA PRO A 41 11.38 -19.27 -24.85
C PRO A 41 10.41 -19.92 -23.83
N ASP A 42 10.84 -20.98 -23.15
CA ASP A 42 10.02 -21.74 -22.21
C ASP A 42 10.25 -21.31 -20.74
N ASP A 43 11.05 -20.27 -20.48
CA ASP A 43 11.20 -19.71 -19.14
C ASP A 43 9.94 -18.86 -18.78
N PHE A 44 8.97 -19.52 -18.14
CA PHE A 44 7.73 -18.89 -17.70
C PHE A 44 7.93 -17.89 -16.55
N GLN A 45 9.01 -18.03 -15.73
CA GLN A 45 9.32 -17.06 -14.67
C GLN A 45 9.83 -15.75 -15.27
N ALA A 46 10.76 -15.83 -16.22
CA ALA A 46 11.22 -14.67 -16.97
C ALA A 46 10.08 -13.95 -17.71
N ARG A 47 9.12 -14.71 -18.29
CA ARG A 47 7.92 -14.12 -18.90
C ARG A 47 7.05 -13.38 -17.91
N CYS A 48 6.81 -13.97 -16.74
CA CYS A 48 6.02 -13.29 -15.73
C CYS A 48 6.68 -11.98 -15.29
N ARG A 49 8.01 -12.03 -15.07
CA ARG A 49 8.78 -10.83 -14.71
C ARG A 49 8.74 -9.77 -15.81
N LEU A 50 8.86 -10.15 -17.07
CA LEU A 50 8.71 -9.23 -18.20
C LEU A 50 7.32 -8.58 -18.22
N GLY A 51 6.28 -9.37 -17.97
CA GLY A 51 4.90 -8.88 -17.87
C GLY A 51 4.71 -7.84 -16.75
N GLU A 52 5.32 -8.06 -15.57
CA GLU A 52 5.33 -7.10 -14.46
C GLU A 52 6.01 -5.77 -14.86
N LEU A 53 7.15 -5.84 -15.53
CA LEU A 53 7.88 -4.66 -15.99
C LEU A 53 7.09 -3.88 -17.04
N TYR A 54 6.43 -4.56 -17.99
CA TYR A 54 5.54 -3.92 -18.95
C TYR A 54 4.34 -3.26 -18.25
N PHE A 55 3.76 -3.90 -17.24
CA PHE A 55 2.68 -3.33 -16.44
C PHE A 55 3.14 -2.03 -15.75
N ASN A 56 4.30 -2.05 -15.10
CA ASN A 56 4.89 -0.88 -14.43
C ASN A 56 5.16 0.30 -15.40
N LYS A 57 5.41 0.00 -16.69
CA LYS A 57 5.56 0.99 -17.75
C LYS A 57 4.25 1.39 -18.42
N GLY A 58 3.11 0.86 -17.99
CA GLY A 58 1.79 1.14 -18.58
C GLY A 58 1.56 0.45 -19.94
N ARG A 59 2.41 -0.48 -20.35
CA ARG A 59 2.29 -1.29 -21.57
C ARG A 59 1.35 -2.48 -21.33
N LEU A 60 0.07 -2.17 -21.07
CA LEU A 60 -0.90 -3.15 -20.52
C LEU A 60 -1.19 -4.33 -21.45
N ASP A 61 -1.22 -4.13 -22.76
CA ASP A 61 -1.50 -5.21 -23.71
C ASP A 61 -0.34 -6.20 -23.80
N GLU A 62 0.90 -5.71 -23.72
CA GLU A 62 2.11 -6.52 -23.71
C GLU A 62 2.25 -7.26 -22.37
N ALA A 63 1.99 -6.58 -21.25
CA ALA A 63 1.91 -7.21 -19.92
C ALA A 63 0.90 -8.38 -19.92
N LEU A 64 -0.30 -8.14 -20.44
CA LEU A 64 -1.35 -9.15 -20.53
C LEU A 64 -0.92 -10.36 -21.37
N ALA A 65 -0.25 -10.14 -22.49
CA ALA A 65 0.22 -11.21 -23.37
C ALA A 65 1.27 -12.09 -22.67
N GLU A 66 2.28 -11.47 -22.04
CA GLU A 66 3.37 -12.22 -21.40
C GLU A 66 2.90 -12.98 -20.16
N VAL A 67 2.06 -12.37 -19.32
CA VAL A 67 1.55 -13.05 -18.11
C VAL A 67 0.61 -14.21 -18.48
N LYS A 68 -0.27 -14.07 -19.46
CA LYS A 68 -1.11 -15.18 -19.97
C LYS A 68 -0.28 -16.36 -20.45
N LYS A 69 0.73 -16.08 -21.27
CA LYS A 69 1.61 -17.12 -21.78
C LYS A 69 2.42 -17.81 -20.67
N SER A 70 2.86 -17.06 -19.66
CA SER A 70 3.50 -17.61 -18.46
C SER A 70 2.58 -18.60 -17.73
N ILE A 71 1.30 -18.25 -17.53
CA ILE A 71 0.30 -19.13 -16.89
C ILE A 71 0.10 -20.41 -17.71
N GLU A 72 -0.15 -20.31 -19.03
CA GLU A 72 -0.35 -21.46 -19.92
C GLU A 72 0.81 -22.46 -19.81
N MET A 73 2.05 -21.94 -19.74
CA MET A 73 3.23 -22.76 -19.62
C MET A 73 3.35 -23.41 -18.23
N ALA A 74 3.11 -22.62 -17.15
CA ALA A 74 3.17 -23.10 -15.78
C ALA A 74 2.11 -24.18 -15.50
N GLU A 75 0.88 -24.05 -16.02
CA GLU A 75 -0.17 -25.06 -15.92
C GLU A 75 0.18 -26.37 -16.63
N GLY A 76 0.96 -26.31 -17.71
CA GLY A 76 1.45 -27.48 -18.43
C GLY A 76 2.51 -28.30 -17.67
N LEU A 77 3.21 -27.66 -16.76
CA LEU A 77 4.27 -28.26 -15.95
C LEU A 77 3.72 -28.75 -14.60
N ARG A 78 3.11 -29.87 -14.54
CA ARG A 78 2.53 -30.51 -13.34
C ARG A 78 3.54 -30.63 -12.16
N VAL A 79 3.91 -29.53 -11.45
CA VAL A 79 4.83 -29.61 -10.29
C VAL A 79 4.60 -28.47 -9.30
N GLU A 80 4.63 -28.75 -8.00
CA GLU A 80 4.97 -27.96 -6.77
C GLU A 80 4.91 -26.41 -6.79
N MET A 81 4.09 -25.78 -7.68
CA MET A 81 4.15 -24.37 -8.00
C MET A 81 2.86 -23.58 -7.66
N ASP A 82 1.98 -24.12 -6.83
CA ASP A 82 0.71 -23.47 -6.51
C ASP A 82 0.89 -21.99 -6.07
N ARG A 83 1.96 -21.72 -5.34
CA ARG A 83 2.24 -20.35 -4.85
C ARG A 83 2.67 -19.40 -5.97
N SER A 84 3.54 -19.84 -6.87
CA SER A 84 3.99 -19.04 -8.02
C SER A 84 2.85 -18.83 -9.01
N LEU A 85 2.08 -19.87 -9.27
CA LEU A 85 0.93 -19.80 -10.16
C LEU A 85 -0.19 -18.90 -9.57
N ALA A 86 -0.40 -18.91 -8.25
CA ALA A 86 -1.28 -17.97 -7.57
C ALA A 86 -0.85 -16.52 -7.82
N MET A 87 0.44 -16.23 -7.68
CA MET A 87 0.98 -14.90 -7.96
C MET A 87 0.74 -14.47 -9.42
N TYR A 88 0.90 -15.37 -10.38
CA TYR A 88 0.66 -15.06 -11.80
C TYR A 88 -0.82 -14.74 -12.07
N TYR A 89 -1.75 -15.48 -11.46
CA TYR A 89 -3.17 -15.17 -11.53
C TYR A 89 -3.49 -13.83 -10.86
N SER A 90 -2.86 -13.50 -9.73
CA SER A 90 -3.05 -12.20 -9.06
C SER A 90 -2.54 -11.04 -9.94
N ASN A 91 -1.39 -11.19 -10.58
CA ASN A 91 -0.85 -10.21 -11.53
C ASN A 91 -1.80 -10.05 -12.74
N LEU A 92 -2.28 -11.15 -13.31
CA LEU A 92 -3.24 -11.13 -14.40
C LEU A 92 -4.54 -10.42 -14.00
N GLY A 93 -5.06 -10.70 -12.80
CA GLY A 93 -6.23 -10.03 -12.24
C GLY A 93 -6.02 -8.51 -12.11
N THR A 94 -4.82 -8.09 -11.68
CA THR A 94 -4.46 -6.67 -11.57
C THR A 94 -4.45 -5.99 -12.94
N ILE A 95 -3.90 -6.65 -13.97
CA ILE A 95 -3.88 -6.12 -15.34
C ILE A 95 -5.32 -5.97 -15.87
N TYR A 96 -6.18 -6.97 -15.66
CA TYR A 96 -7.59 -6.87 -16.04
C TYR A 96 -8.32 -5.75 -15.29
N GLY A 97 -8.08 -5.60 -13.99
CA GLY A 97 -8.67 -4.52 -13.18
C GLY A 97 -8.26 -3.15 -13.67
N THR A 98 -6.98 -2.96 -14.05
CA THR A 98 -6.49 -1.70 -14.64
C THR A 98 -7.13 -1.40 -15.99
N LYS A 99 -7.50 -2.42 -16.75
CA LYS A 99 -8.26 -2.29 -18.03
C LYS A 99 -9.77 -2.15 -17.80
N ALA A 100 -10.24 -2.01 -16.57
CA ALA A 100 -11.65 -1.96 -16.18
C ALA A 100 -12.46 -3.23 -16.59
N MET A 101 -11.79 -4.36 -16.75
CA MET A 101 -12.38 -5.66 -17.04
C MET A 101 -12.64 -6.39 -15.71
N THR A 102 -13.68 -5.94 -15.01
CA THR A 102 -13.91 -6.27 -13.58
C THR A 102 -14.25 -7.75 -13.36
N GLU A 103 -15.04 -8.36 -14.26
CA GLU A 103 -15.42 -9.77 -14.17
C GLU A 103 -14.21 -10.68 -14.36
N GLU A 104 -13.40 -10.39 -15.37
CA GLU A 104 -12.17 -11.14 -15.65
C GLU A 104 -11.17 -10.98 -14.51
N ALA A 105 -11.03 -9.78 -13.96
CA ALA A 105 -10.16 -9.52 -12.81
C ALA A 105 -10.61 -10.36 -11.60
N THR A 106 -11.90 -10.35 -11.28
CA THR A 106 -12.45 -11.12 -10.16
C THR A 106 -12.19 -12.61 -10.33
N ALA A 107 -12.40 -13.15 -11.54
CA ALA A 107 -12.16 -14.57 -11.83
C ALA A 107 -10.68 -14.95 -11.62
N GLN A 108 -9.73 -14.09 -12.02
CA GLN A 108 -8.30 -14.37 -11.82
C GLN A 108 -7.90 -14.31 -10.34
N PHE A 109 -8.39 -13.32 -9.59
CA PHE A 109 -8.14 -13.25 -8.14
C PHE A 109 -8.74 -14.43 -7.38
N GLN A 110 -9.94 -14.88 -7.76
CA GLN A 110 -10.53 -16.10 -7.20
C GLN A 110 -9.64 -17.31 -7.48
N ARG A 111 -9.13 -17.45 -8.71
CA ARG A 111 -8.22 -18.54 -9.08
C ARG A 111 -6.93 -18.48 -8.27
N ALA A 112 -6.37 -17.30 -8.04
CA ALA A 112 -5.23 -17.12 -7.15
C ALA A 112 -5.53 -17.60 -5.72
N LEU A 113 -6.70 -17.26 -5.16
CA LEU A 113 -7.10 -17.66 -3.81
C LEU A 113 -7.42 -19.17 -3.68
N GLU A 114 -7.83 -19.86 -4.75
CA GLU A 114 -7.94 -21.32 -4.79
C GLU A 114 -6.58 -22.01 -4.63
N LEU A 115 -5.55 -21.46 -5.25
CA LEU A 115 -4.18 -21.97 -5.20
C LEU A 115 -3.43 -21.54 -3.91
N ASN A 116 -3.63 -20.28 -3.50
CA ASN A 116 -3.06 -19.73 -2.28
C ASN A 116 -4.09 -18.86 -1.54
N ARG A 117 -4.79 -19.44 -0.57
CA ARG A 117 -5.80 -18.74 0.24
C ARG A 117 -5.28 -17.50 0.99
N TYR A 118 -3.97 -17.35 1.10
CA TYR A 118 -3.26 -16.27 1.79
C TYR A 118 -2.62 -15.27 0.81
N ASP A 119 -3.04 -15.26 -0.44
CA ASP A 119 -2.53 -14.31 -1.42
C ASP A 119 -3.02 -12.89 -1.10
N VAL A 120 -2.11 -12.07 -0.57
CA VAL A 120 -2.40 -10.71 -0.10
C VAL A 120 -2.92 -9.82 -1.24
N LEU A 121 -2.32 -9.93 -2.43
CA LEU A 121 -2.70 -9.12 -3.59
C LEU A 121 -4.13 -9.46 -4.08
N ALA A 122 -4.45 -10.75 -4.13
CA ALA A 122 -5.79 -11.20 -4.51
C ALA A 122 -6.84 -10.79 -3.47
N LEU A 123 -6.56 -11.00 -2.17
CA LEU A 123 -7.47 -10.61 -1.09
C LEU A 123 -7.78 -9.11 -1.12
N PHE A 124 -6.73 -8.28 -1.25
CA PHE A 124 -6.88 -6.83 -1.31
C PHE A 124 -7.74 -6.39 -2.50
N ASN A 125 -7.38 -6.86 -3.71
CA ASN A 125 -8.06 -6.41 -4.93
C ASN A 125 -9.50 -6.92 -5.03
N ILE A 126 -9.77 -8.17 -4.65
CA ILE A 126 -11.13 -8.70 -4.69
C ILE A 126 -12.02 -7.99 -3.65
N GLY A 127 -11.49 -7.71 -2.45
CA GLY A 127 -12.19 -6.91 -1.43
C GLY A 127 -12.54 -5.51 -1.95
N ARG A 128 -11.59 -4.85 -2.63
CA ARG A 128 -11.81 -3.54 -3.27
C ARG A 128 -12.86 -3.60 -4.39
N LEU A 129 -12.82 -4.62 -5.24
CA LEU A 129 -13.81 -4.80 -6.30
C LEU A 129 -15.23 -5.01 -5.76
N HIS A 130 -15.39 -5.79 -4.68
CA HIS A 130 -16.69 -5.95 -4.00
C HIS A 130 -17.16 -4.62 -3.40
N ALA A 131 -16.25 -3.85 -2.75
CA ALA A 131 -16.58 -2.54 -2.20
C ALA A 131 -17.02 -1.54 -3.29
N GLU A 132 -16.36 -1.52 -4.45
CA GLU A 132 -16.73 -0.69 -5.60
C GLU A 132 -18.11 -1.04 -6.18
N ARG A 133 -18.52 -2.31 -6.10
CA ARG A 133 -19.86 -2.78 -6.49
C ARG A 133 -20.93 -2.53 -5.43
N GLY A 134 -20.56 -2.04 -4.25
CA GLY A 134 -21.47 -1.89 -3.11
C GLY A 134 -21.76 -3.18 -2.35
N GLU A 135 -21.04 -4.25 -2.62
CA GLU A 135 -21.11 -5.56 -1.98
C GLU A 135 -20.26 -5.52 -0.70
N TYR A 136 -20.71 -4.71 0.28
CA TYR A 136 -19.87 -4.37 1.44
C TYR A 136 -19.68 -5.52 2.43
N LEU A 137 -20.60 -6.49 2.50
CA LEU A 137 -20.44 -7.65 3.36
C LEU A 137 -19.35 -8.59 2.84
N GLU A 138 -19.34 -8.81 1.55
CA GLU A 138 -18.30 -9.59 0.88
C GLU A 138 -16.94 -8.89 0.98
N ALA A 139 -16.90 -7.58 0.73
CA ALA A 139 -15.68 -6.78 0.86
C ALA A 139 -15.09 -6.88 2.28
N LYS A 140 -15.94 -6.80 3.31
CA LYS A 140 -15.56 -6.96 4.71
C LYS A 140 -14.83 -8.29 4.95
N GLU A 141 -15.40 -9.42 4.48
CA GLU A 141 -14.81 -10.76 4.66
C GLU A 141 -13.38 -10.83 4.07
N TYR A 142 -13.17 -10.25 2.88
CA TYR A 142 -11.84 -10.24 2.25
C TYR A 142 -10.85 -9.36 3.00
N PHE A 143 -11.25 -8.18 3.47
CA PHE A 143 -10.36 -7.32 4.24
C PHE A 143 -10.10 -7.85 5.67
N GLU A 144 -11.05 -8.50 6.31
CA GLU A 144 -10.83 -9.20 7.58
C GLU A 144 -9.78 -10.31 7.44
N ARG A 145 -9.89 -11.15 6.39
CA ARG A 145 -8.85 -12.15 6.07
C ARG A 145 -7.50 -11.50 5.76
N LEU A 146 -7.48 -10.36 5.11
CA LEU A 146 -6.24 -9.64 4.79
C LEU A 146 -5.54 -9.16 6.06
N ILE A 147 -6.25 -8.55 7.02
CA ILE A 147 -5.65 -8.09 8.28
C ILE A 147 -5.22 -9.24 9.20
N GLU A 148 -5.80 -10.43 9.09
CA GLU A 148 -5.29 -11.63 9.77
C GLU A 148 -3.88 -12.00 9.30
N ILE A 149 -3.55 -11.73 8.03
CA ILE A 149 -2.25 -12.03 7.42
C ILE A 149 -1.28 -10.86 7.60
N THR A 150 -1.78 -9.63 7.45
CA THR A 150 -1.00 -8.40 7.50
C THR A 150 -1.57 -7.43 8.54
N PRO A 151 -1.49 -7.76 9.84
CA PRO A 151 -2.15 -6.99 10.91
C PRO A 151 -1.58 -5.57 11.10
N GLU A 152 -0.39 -5.29 10.57
CA GLU A 152 0.28 -3.99 10.68
C GLU A 152 0.14 -3.14 9.41
N ASP A 153 -0.57 -3.62 8.37
CA ASP A 153 -0.76 -2.88 7.13
C ASP A 153 -1.85 -1.80 7.29
N PRO A 154 -1.51 -0.51 7.29
CA PRO A 154 -2.48 0.57 7.42
C PRO A 154 -3.47 0.63 6.25
N ILE A 155 -3.07 0.17 5.05
CA ILE A 155 -3.94 0.20 3.86
C ILE A 155 -5.08 -0.81 4.02
N ALA A 156 -4.80 -2.00 4.56
CA ALA A 156 -5.83 -3.01 4.83
C ALA A 156 -6.86 -2.49 5.85
N TRP A 157 -6.39 -1.91 6.96
CA TRP A 157 -7.24 -1.30 7.97
C TRP A 157 -8.07 -0.12 7.45
N TYR A 158 -7.47 0.73 6.60
CA TYR A 158 -8.16 1.87 5.99
C TYR A 158 -9.34 1.42 5.12
N ASN A 159 -9.14 0.42 4.27
CA ASN A 159 -10.20 -0.12 3.41
C ASN A 159 -11.31 -0.78 4.24
N LEU A 160 -10.96 -1.55 5.28
CA LEU A 160 -11.94 -2.14 6.18
C LEU A 160 -12.75 -1.08 6.92
N ALA A 161 -12.10 0.00 7.39
CA ALA A 161 -12.78 1.11 8.03
C ALA A 161 -13.82 1.78 7.09
N GLY A 162 -13.45 2.00 5.83
CA GLY A 162 -14.36 2.52 4.81
C GLY A 162 -15.54 1.59 4.53
N VAL A 163 -15.32 0.29 4.54
CA VAL A 163 -16.41 -0.71 4.41
C VAL A 163 -17.36 -0.65 5.60
N TYR A 164 -16.84 -0.55 6.84
CA TYR A 164 -17.69 -0.39 8.02
C TYR A 164 -18.52 0.89 8.00
N GLU A 165 -17.98 2.01 7.48
CA GLU A 165 -18.77 3.24 7.29
C GLU A 165 -19.97 3.02 6.34
N LYS A 166 -19.78 2.21 5.29
CA LYS A 166 -20.84 1.90 4.32
C LYS A 166 -21.87 0.91 4.84
N LEU A 167 -21.47 0.05 5.77
CA LEU A 167 -22.36 -0.89 6.46
C LEU A 167 -23.15 -0.24 7.60
N ASP A 168 -22.85 1.00 7.98
CA ASP A 168 -23.59 1.75 9.02
C ASP A 168 -24.96 2.23 8.52
N ASP A 169 -25.72 1.28 7.96
CA ASP A 169 -27.14 1.45 7.62
C ASP A 169 -27.96 0.52 8.54
N PRO A 170 -28.86 1.09 9.38
CA PRO A 170 -29.72 0.28 10.27
C PRO A 170 -30.56 -0.78 9.54
N LYS A 171 -30.69 -0.67 8.20
CA LYS A 171 -31.39 -1.67 7.36
C LYS A 171 -30.51 -2.84 6.94
N VAL A 172 -29.18 -2.68 7.03
CA VAL A 172 -28.20 -3.64 6.52
C VAL A 172 -27.49 -4.38 7.66
N SER A 173 -27.33 -3.75 8.81
CA SER A 173 -26.53 -4.29 9.93
C SER A 173 -27.17 -4.03 11.29
N ASP A 174 -27.25 -5.07 12.12
CA ASP A 174 -27.59 -4.99 13.55
C ASP A 174 -26.36 -4.60 14.42
N PHE A 175 -25.21 -4.34 13.83
CA PHE A 175 -23.95 -4.08 14.50
C PHE A 175 -23.66 -2.59 14.58
N ASN A 176 -22.95 -2.17 15.61
CA ASN A 176 -22.39 -0.82 15.72
C ASN A 176 -21.18 -0.67 14.78
N THR A 177 -21.43 -0.68 13.48
CA THR A 177 -20.40 -0.64 12.43
C THR A 177 -19.61 0.66 12.44
N LEU A 178 -20.23 1.76 12.93
CA LEU A 178 -19.53 3.03 13.09
C LEU A 178 -18.44 2.99 14.17
N ASP A 179 -18.68 2.29 15.29
CA ASP A 179 -17.63 2.05 16.31
C ASP A 179 -16.52 1.13 15.76
N MET A 180 -16.87 0.15 14.90
CA MET A 180 -15.87 -0.73 14.24
C MET A 180 -15.04 0.07 13.25
N SER A 181 -15.66 0.94 12.46
CA SER A 181 -14.96 1.87 11.57
C SER A 181 -13.98 2.76 12.35
N MET A 182 -14.45 3.34 13.47
CA MET A 182 -13.62 4.16 14.35
C MET A 182 -12.38 3.39 14.84
N GLN A 183 -12.56 2.15 15.30
CA GLN A 183 -11.45 1.30 15.76
C GLN A 183 -10.48 0.98 14.63
N ALA A 184 -10.97 0.72 13.43
CA ALA A 184 -10.15 0.43 12.26
C ALA A 184 -9.32 1.66 11.84
N TYR A 185 -9.89 2.88 11.82
CA TYR A 185 -9.11 4.11 11.58
C TYR A 185 -8.07 4.39 12.68
N MET A 186 -8.39 4.06 13.95
CA MET A 186 -7.38 4.13 15.03
C MET A 186 -6.21 3.18 14.77
N LYS A 187 -6.48 2.00 14.19
CA LYS A 187 -5.42 1.07 13.76
C LYS A 187 -4.57 1.64 12.64
N VAL A 188 -5.18 2.30 11.64
CA VAL A 188 -4.40 3.02 10.63
C VAL A 188 -3.43 4.00 11.29
N LEU A 189 -3.92 4.86 12.18
CA LEU A 189 -3.09 5.89 12.84
C LEU A 189 -2.06 5.30 13.83
N GLN A 190 -2.28 4.09 14.31
CA GLN A 190 -1.29 3.37 15.11
C GLN A 190 -0.07 2.97 14.28
N PHE A 191 -0.27 2.55 13.01
CA PHE A 191 0.79 2.07 12.12
C PHE A 191 1.31 3.16 11.17
N ASP A 192 0.45 4.11 10.81
CA ASP A 192 0.80 5.31 10.03
C ASP A 192 0.20 6.58 10.70
N PRO A 193 0.91 7.18 11.68
CA PRO A 193 0.45 8.38 12.37
C PRO A 193 0.29 9.62 11.45
N GLN A 194 0.91 9.59 10.25
CA GLN A 194 0.84 10.67 9.28
C GLN A 194 -0.34 10.54 8.31
N HIS A 195 -1.13 9.47 8.39
CA HIS A 195 -2.26 9.24 7.50
C HIS A 195 -3.41 10.22 7.76
N LEU A 196 -3.32 11.38 7.13
CA LEU A 196 -4.17 12.54 7.41
C LEU A 196 -5.66 12.27 7.11
N GLU A 197 -5.95 11.51 6.04
CA GLU A 197 -7.32 11.16 5.69
C GLU A 197 -8.01 10.33 6.78
N SER A 198 -7.30 9.36 7.37
CA SER A 198 -7.81 8.59 8.51
C SER A 198 -8.05 9.45 9.74
N SER A 199 -7.21 10.45 10.00
CA SER A 199 -7.44 11.42 11.08
C SER A 199 -8.74 12.20 10.85
N PHE A 200 -9.02 12.62 9.60
CA PHE A 200 -10.24 13.34 9.27
C PHE A 200 -11.47 12.46 9.42
N LYS A 201 -11.42 11.25 8.90
CA LYS A 201 -12.51 10.26 9.03
C LYS A 201 -12.81 9.95 10.50
N LEU A 202 -11.77 9.67 11.28
CA LEU A 202 -11.91 9.41 12.69
C LEU A 202 -12.50 10.59 13.46
N MET A 203 -12.08 11.81 13.16
CA MET A 203 -12.65 13.05 13.73
C MET A 203 -14.15 13.19 13.39
N GLU A 204 -14.56 12.98 12.14
CA GLU A 204 -15.96 13.05 11.72
C GLU A 204 -16.81 12.01 12.47
N ILE A 205 -16.35 10.76 12.55
CA ILE A 205 -17.03 9.69 13.27
C ILE A 205 -17.12 10.03 14.78
N ALA A 206 -16.05 10.54 15.37
CA ALA A 206 -16.05 10.93 16.79
C ALA A 206 -17.07 12.04 17.09
N LEU A 207 -17.20 13.05 16.19
CA LEU A 207 -18.22 14.09 16.32
C LEU A 207 -19.64 13.53 16.18
N ASN A 208 -19.88 12.61 15.24
CA ASN A 208 -21.17 11.96 15.02
C ASN A 208 -21.57 11.13 16.27
N LEU A 209 -20.61 10.45 16.88
CA LEU A 209 -20.79 9.69 18.12
C LEU A 209 -20.82 10.58 19.38
N LYS A 210 -20.83 11.91 19.22
CA LYS A 210 -20.81 12.89 20.33
C LYS A 210 -19.64 12.73 21.29
N LYS A 211 -18.46 12.42 20.74
CA LYS A 211 -17.17 12.29 21.44
C LYS A 211 -16.23 13.47 21.07
N PRO A 212 -16.57 14.74 21.42
CA PRO A 212 -15.83 15.92 20.96
C PRO A 212 -14.37 15.93 21.42
N ASP A 213 -14.09 15.47 22.65
CA ASP A 213 -12.72 15.43 23.18
C ASP A 213 -11.82 14.51 22.34
N MET A 214 -12.36 13.39 21.87
CA MET A 214 -11.64 12.49 20.99
C MET A 214 -11.40 13.14 19.61
N ALA A 215 -12.40 13.81 19.05
CA ALA A 215 -12.27 14.50 17.76
C ALA A 215 -11.18 15.59 17.81
N ILE A 216 -11.13 16.35 18.90
CA ILE A 216 -10.11 17.38 19.14
C ILE A 216 -8.72 16.73 19.24
N LYS A 217 -8.58 15.73 20.09
CA LYS A 217 -7.30 15.05 20.29
C LYS A 217 -6.74 14.48 18.97
N VAL A 218 -7.58 13.81 18.18
CA VAL A 218 -7.17 13.26 16.88
C VAL A 218 -6.67 14.35 15.94
N MET A 219 -7.29 15.53 15.94
CA MET A 219 -6.85 16.64 15.09
C MET A 219 -5.61 17.34 15.64
N GLU A 220 -5.42 17.42 16.95
CA GLU A 220 -4.17 17.89 17.56
C GLU A 220 -3.00 16.97 17.18
N ASP A 221 -3.17 15.65 17.34
CA ASP A 221 -2.18 14.64 16.95
C ASP A 221 -1.90 14.71 15.42
N ALA A 222 -2.94 14.92 14.59
CA ALA A 222 -2.76 15.08 13.14
C ALA A 222 -1.88 16.29 12.78
N VAL A 223 -2.04 17.42 13.46
CA VAL A 223 -1.18 18.61 13.28
C VAL A 223 0.25 18.35 13.76
N GLU A 224 0.42 17.63 14.86
CA GLU A 224 1.74 17.27 15.38
C GLU A 224 2.50 16.34 14.43
N ASN A 225 1.81 15.34 13.86
CA ASN A 225 2.40 14.38 12.94
C ASN A 225 2.56 14.94 11.51
N ASN A 226 1.77 15.97 11.12
CA ASN A 226 1.80 16.61 9.81
C ASN A 226 1.98 18.15 9.94
N PRO A 227 3.06 18.62 10.55
CA PRO A 227 3.22 20.04 10.88
C PRO A 227 3.36 20.95 9.66
N ASP A 228 3.69 20.41 8.48
CA ASP A 228 3.88 21.13 7.24
C ASP A 228 2.65 21.06 6.30
N GLU A 229 1.57 20.44 6.77
CA GLU A 229 0.31 20.29 6.03
C GLU A 229 -0.74 21.32 6.50
N PRO A 230 -1.02 22.38 5.71
CA PRO A 230 -2.01 23.40 6.09
C PRO A 230 -3.39 22.82 6.34
N LEU A 231 -3.76 21.73 5.63
CA LEU A 231 -5.07 21.09 5.75
C LEU A 231 -5.31 20.51 7.15
N ALA A 232 -4.26 20.00 7.82
CA ALA A 232 -4.38 19.53 9.20
C ALA A 232 -4.81 20.67 10.14
N TYR A 233 -4.19 21.85 9.99
CA TYR A 233 -4.55 23.03 10.79
C TYR A 233 -5.97 23.53 10.49
N TYR A 234 -6.38 23.56 9.21
CA TYR A 234 -7.75 23.98 8.87
C TYR A 234 -8.79 23.05 9.49
N ASN A 235 -8.55 21.75 9.49
CA ASN A 235 -9.45 20.79 10.10
C ASN A 235 -9.45 20.87 11.63
N LEU A 236 -8.30 21.11 12.26
CA LEU A 236 -8.24 21.36 13.70
C LEU A 236 -9.04 22.62 14.09
N ILE A 237 -8.87 23.72 13.35
CA ILE A 237 -9.62 24.98 13.57
C ILE A 237 -11.14 24.70 13.45
N ASN A 238 -11.57 24.03 12.38
CA ASN A 238 -12.97 23.68 12.17
C ASN A 238 -13.51 22.78 13.30
N THR A 239 -12.70 21.85 13.80
CA THR A 239 -13.08 20.97 14.91
C THR A 239 -13.28 21.76 16.20
N TYR A 240 -12.37 22.67 16.54
CA TYR A 240 -12.55 23.57 17.68
C TYR A 240 -13.81 24.44 17.55
N GLU A 241 -14.08 24.98 16.37
CA GLU A 241 -15.30 25.79 16.11
C GLU A 241 -16.57 24.96 16.29
N LYS A 242 -16.62 23.73 15.75
CA LYS A 242 -17.76 22.82 15.92
C LYS A 242 -17.96 22.47 17.41
N CYS A 243 -16.88 22.38 18.16
CA CYS A 243 -16.90 22.14 19.62
C CYS A 243 -17.08 23.42 20.46
N LYS A 244 -17.30 24.61 19.81
CA LYS A 244 -17.45 25.92 20.45
C LYS A 244 -16.22 26.37 21.27
N MET A 245 -15.04 25.90 20.94
CA MET A 245 -13.77 26.24 21.55
C MET A 245 -13.07 27.36 20.73
N PHE A 246 -13.67 28.54 20.72
CA PHE A 246 -13.29 29.66 19.82
C PHE A 246 -11.90 30.23 20.13
N GLU A 247 -11.48 30.23 21.38
CA GLU A 247 -10.14 30.68 21.77
C GLU A 247 -9.05 29.75 21.21
N GLN A 248 -9.22 28.44 21.32
CA GLN A 248 -8.32 27.45 20.78
C GLN A 248 -8.29 27.50 19.23
N ALA A 249 -9.44 27.73 18.61
CA ALA A 249 -9.52 27.94 17.16
C ALA A 249 -8.66 29.13 16.71
N GLU A 250 -8.71 30.26 17.46
CA GLU A 250 -7.92 31.45 17.12
C GLU A 250 -6.43 31.23 17.34
N GLN A 251 -6.05 30.53 18.42
CA GLN A 251 -4.67 30.12 18.65
C GLN A 251 -4.13 29.22 17.52
N ALA A 252 -4.95 28.27 17.04
CA ALA A 252 -4.58 27.41 15.92
C ALA A 252 -4.42 28.19 14.60
N ARG A 253 -5.28 29.21 14.35
CA ARG A 253 -5.12 30.12 13.21
C ARG A 253 -3.82 30.92 13.27
N GLN A 254 -3.47 31.38 14.46
CA GLN A 254 -2.23 32.12 14.65
C GLN A 254 -1.00 31.22 14.37
N ARG A 255 -0.99 29.99 14.88
CA ARG A 255 0.04 29.00 14.59
C ARG A 255 0.19 28.72 13.09
N LEU A 256 -0.93 28.55 12.40
CA LEU A 256 -0.96 28.37 10.95
C LEU A 256 -0.30 29.53 10.22
N LYS A 257 -0.70 30.79 10.55
CA LYS A 257 -0.12 32.02 9.96
C LYS A 257 1.38 32.11 10.20
N GLU A 258 1.84 31.89 11.42
CA GLU A 258 3.25 31.98 11.78
C GLU A 258 4.11 30.96 11.04
N ARG A 259 3.62 29.71 10.91
CA ARG A 259 4.35 28.65 10.25
C ARG A 259 4.47 28.87 8.74
N PHE A 260 3.39 29.21 8.09
CA PHE A 260 3.36 29.32 6.62
C PHE A 260 3.75 30.68 6.08
N SER A 261 3.65 31.77 6.88
CA SER A 261 4.16 33.09 6.47
C SER A 261 5.70 33.18 6.48
N LYS A 262 6.37 32.42 7.33
CA LYS A 262 7.85 32.29 7.33
C LYS A 262 8.35 31.58 6.08
N ARG A 263 7.68 30.54 5.65
CA ARG A 263 8.07 29.71 4.47
C ARG A 263 8.00 30.51 3.16
N SER A 264 6.99 31.38 3.01
CA SER A 264 6.88 32.28 1.84
C SER A 264 8.00 33.32 1.75
N ARG A 265 8.62 33.69 2.88
CA ARG A 265 9.75 34.63 2.91
C ARG A 265 11.09 33.96 2.63
N GLU A 266 11.23 32.67 2.90
CA GLU A 266 12.45 31.89 2.64
C GLU A 266 12.53 31.42 1.19
N THR A 267 11.39 31.05 0.58
CA THR A 267 11.32 30.63 -0.82
C THR A 267 11.33 31.77 -1.82
N GLY A 268 10.98 33.00 -1.40
CA GLY A 268 11.02 34.21 -2.23
C GLY A 268 12.41 34.90 -2.32
N LYS A 269 13.45 34.30 -1.71
CA LYS A 269 14.85 34.83 -1.71
C LYS A 269 15.80 33.97 -2.56
N LYS A 270 15.31 33.18 -3.51
CA LYS A 270 16.17 32.50 -4.50
C LYS A 270 15.93 33.03 -5.88
#